data_36b43cdede536fcee9d2e45a3d1e4af6
#
_entry.id   36b43cdede536fcee9d2e45a3d1e4af6
#
_cell.length_a   1.000
_cell.length_b   1.000
_cell.length_c   1.000
_cell.angle_alpha   90.00
_cell.angle_beta   90.00
_cell.angle_gamma   90.00
#
_symmetry.space_group_name_H-M   'P 1'
#
loop_
_entity.id
_entity.type
_entity.pdbx_description
1 polymer ?
#
loop_
_entity_poly.entity_id
_entity_poly.type
_entity_poly.pdbx_seq_one_letter_code
_entity_poly.pdbx_strand_id
1 'polypeptide(L)'
;YYPAMTSALAWLSARYTMILFGFDASSPETMVLAFVYLILSFALNTLSPKLAGHFQVSTTVIKLIPLVLMAVVGTIYGIKNGVLIENMNSAVELVKDEGGNIISGTHVARQPISVSLILKGVCTSVFAYEGWIIATAINSELKDAKKNLPRALVLGTIIVVVVYMLYYIGISGSIKTVDLISNGAGLAFKTIFGNIAGTI
;
A
#
# COMPACT_ATOMS: atom_id res chain seq x y z
N TYR A 1 3.33 19.27 8.84
CA TYR A 1 2.76 18.09 8.20
C TYR A 1 3.86 17.22 7.56
N TYR A 2 4.63 17.72 6.58
CA TYR A 2 5.67 16.95 5.88
C TYR A 2 6.76 16.32 6.77
N PRO A 3 7.34 17.01 7.76
CA PRO A 3 8.35 16.39 8.62
C PRO A 3 7.81 15.18 9.40
N ALA A 4 6.59 15.27 9.91
CA ALA A 4 5.94 14.18 10.63
C ALA A 4 5.68 12.97 9.72
N MET A 5 5.20 13.22 8.49
CA MET A 5 5.00 12.20 7.47
C MET A 5 6.30 11.50 7.10
N THR A 6 7.34 12.27 6.82
CA THR A 6 8.66 11.72 6.43
C THR A 6 9.24 10.86 7.54
N SER A 7 9.14 11.32 8.79
CA SER A 7 9.61 10.56 9.97
C SER A 7 8.83 9.25 10.15
N ALA A 8 7.49 9.29 10.00
CA ALA A 8 6.65 8.10 10.09
C ALA A 8 6.97 7.08 9.00
N LEU A 9 7.19 7.54 7.75
CA LEU A 9 7.55 6.67 6.64
C LEU A 9 8.95 6.07 6.80
N ALA A 10 9.92 6.84 7.30
CA ALA A 10 11.26 6.34 7.59
C ALA A 10 11.22 5.26 8.68
N TRP A 11 10.45 5.49 9.75
CA TRP A 11 10.27 4.50 10.82
C TRP A 11 9.57 3.23 10.30
N LEU A 12 8.53 3.38 9.50
CA LEU A 12 7.82 2.25 8.91
C LEU A 12 8.73 1.44 7.98
N SER A 13 9.54 2.12 7.16
CA SER A 13 10.53 1.47 6.29
C SER A 13 11.58 0.70 7.08
N ALA A 14 12.06 1.27 8.21
CA ALA A 14 12.98 0.60 9.10
C ALA A 14 12.37 -0.65 9.72
N ARG A 15 11.12 -0.58 10.19
CA ARG A 15 10.39 -1.75 10.72
C ARG A 15 10.28 -2.87 9.70
N TYR A 16 9.87 -2.57 8.47
CA TYR A 16 9.78 -3.59 7.43
C TYR A 16 11.15 -4.17 7.08
N THR A 17 12.21 -3.36 7.09
CA THR A 17 13.57 -3.87 6.90
C THR A 17 13.99 -4.82 8.02
N MET A 18 13.70 -4.49 9.27
CA MET A 18 13.99 -5.38 10.40
C MET A 18 13.24 -6.71 10.26
N ILE A 19 11.95 -6.67 9.93
CA ILE A 19 11.14 -7.88 9.69
C ILE A 19 11.71 -8.71 8.53
N LEU A 20 12.11 -8.07 7.45
CA LEU A 20 12.66 -8.75 6.27
C LEU A 20 13.92 -9.55 6.59
N PHE A 21 14.78 -9.01 7.47
CA PHE A 21 15.99 -9.68 7.91
C PHE A 21 15.80 -10.58 9.17
N GLY A 22 14.56 -10.75 9.63
CA GLY A 22 14.23 -11.61 10.77
C GLY A 22 14.57 -11.01 12.14
N PHE A 23 14.77 -9.69 12.22
CA PHE A 23 15.03 -8.98 13.48
C PHE A 23 13.71 -8.50 14.14
N ASP A 24 13.78 -8.21 15.43
CA ASP A 24 12.64 -7.64 16.16
C ASP A 24 12.41 -6.18 15.74
N ALA A 25 11.27 -5.94 15.09
CA ALA A 25 10.86 -4.60 14.64
C ALA A 25 10.50 -3.62 15.77
N SER A 26 10.42 -4.10 17.01
CA SER A 26 10.15 -3.28 18.19
C SER A 26 11.43 -2.87 18.92
N SER A 27 12.57 -3.34 18.46
CA SER A 27 13.87 -3.08 19.09
C SER A 27 14.33 -1.62 18.90
N PRO A 28 15.16 -1.07 19.80
CA PRO A 28 15.69 0.30 19.68
C PRO A 28 16.49 0.53 18.38
N GLU A 29 17.10 -0.50 17.82
CA GLU A 29 17.86 -0.45 16.56
C GLU A 29 16.99 0.00 15.37
N THR A 30 15.68 -0.28 15.45
CA THR A 30 14.72 0.20 14.43
C THR A 30 14.70 1.73 14.33
N MET A 31 14.81 2.43 15.47
CA MET A 31 14.88 3.90 15.49
C MET A 31 16.19 4.41 14.88
N VAL A 32 17.30 3.74 15.17
CA VAL A 32 18.61 4.09 14.58
C VAL A 32 18.57 3.92 13.07
N LEU A 33 18.00 2.81 12.59
CA LEU A 33 17.84 2.54 11.17
C LEU A 33 16.91 3.58 10.48
N ALA A 34 15.83 3.96 11.13
CA ALA A 34 14.94 5.02 10.64
C ALA A 34 15.66 6.36 10.49
N PHE A 35 16.52 6.70 11.46
CA PHE A 35 17.34 7.91 11.40
C PHE A 35 18.38 7.86 10.26
N VAL A 36 18.99 6.71 10.04
CA VAL A 36 19.90 6.49 8.90
C VAL A 36 19.16 6.70 7.57
N TYR A 37 17.94 6.17 7.44
CA TYR A 37 17.13 6.38 6.23
C TYR A 37 16.76 7.83 5.99
N LEU A 38 16.46 8.60 7.05
CA LEU A 38 16.23 10.05 6.93
C LEU A 38 17.47 10.78 6.41
N ILE A 39 18.65 10.50 6.99
CA ILE A 39 19.91 11.12 6.55
C ILE A 39 20.24 10.76 5.10
N LEU A 40 20.11 9.48 4.74
CA LEU A 40 20.39 9.03 3.37
C LEU A 40 19.43 9.65 2.35
N SER A 41 18.13 9.71 2.68
CA SER A 41 17.14 10.35 1.81
C SER A 41 17.43 11.84 1.63
N PHE A 42 17.77 12.54 2.70
CA PHE A 42 18.16 13.95 2.63
C PHE A 42 19.43 14.15 1.80
N ALA A 43 20.47 13.35 2.04
CA ALA A 43 21.73 13.42 1.32
C ALA A 43 21.55 13.17 -0.18
N LEU A 44 20.79 12.14 -0.57
CA LEU A 44 20.49 11.84 -1.97
C LEU A 44 19.79 13.00 -2.67
N ASN A 45 18.79 13.60 -2.04
CA ASN A 45 18.04 14.71 -2.63
C ASN A 45 18.88 16.00 -2.74
N THR A 46 19.75 16.25 -1.75
CA THR A 46 20.57 17.48 -1.71
C THR A 46 21.78 17.40 -2.62
N LEU A 47 22.47 16.25 -2.62
CA LEU A 47 23.72 16.08 -3.36
C LEU A 47 23.52 15.79 -4.85
N SER A 48 22.44 15.10 -5.22
CA SER A 48 22.21 14.72 -6.61
C SER A 48 20.71 14.58 -6.94
N PRO A 49 20.00 15.68 -7.25
CA PRO A 49 18.59 15.62 -7.65
C PRO A 49 18.34 14.70 -8.86
N LYS A 50 19.28 14.60 -9.79
CA LYS A 50 19.19 13.67 -10.93
C LYS A 50 19.20 12.21 -10.48
N LEU A 51 20.09 11.85 -9.56
CA LEU A 51 20.16 10.50 -9.02
C LEU A 51 18.90 10.17 -8.21
N ALA A 52 18.44 11.10 -7.40
CA ALA A 52 17.18 10.97 -6.67
C ALA A 52 15.98 10.71 -7.62
N GLY A 53 15.90 11.44 -8.73
CA GLY A 53 14.87 11.24 -9.75
C GLY A 53 14.94 9.86 -10.40
N HIS A 54 16.12 9.39 -10.82
CA HIS A 54 16.27 8.03 -11.36
C HIS A 54 15.92 6.95 -10.33
N PHE A 55 16.36 7.13 -9.08
CA PHE A 55 16.02 6.21 -7.99
C PHE A 55 14.52 6.15 -7.76
N GLN A 56 13.83 7.29 -7.77
CA GLN A 56 12.39 7.36 -7.62
C GLN A 56 11.65 6.62 -8.73
N VAL A 57 12.03 6.84 -9.99
CA VAL A 57 11.43 6.15 -11.15
C VAL A 57 11.65 4.65 -11.04
N SER A 58 12.89 4.22 -10.80
CA SER A 58 13.23 2.79 -10.66
C SER A 58 12.44 2.12 -9.54
N THR A 59 12.38 2.76 -8.37
CA THR A 59 11.64 2.25 -7.21
C THR A 59 10.13 2.17 -7.51
N THR A 60 9.59 3.15 -8.24
CA THR A 60 8.17 3.14 -8.63
C THR A 60 7.87 1.95 -9.55
N VAL A 61 8.72 1.71 -10.56
CA VAL A 61 8.55 0.55 -11.45
C VAL A 61 8.63 -0.76 -10.67
N ILE A 62 9.62 -0.91 -9.79
CA ILE A 62 9.78 -2.11 -8.95
C ILE A 62 8.55 -2.34 -8.08
N LYS A 63 8.00 -1.28 -7.47
CA LYS A 63 6.78 -1.39 -6.64
C LYS A 63 5.54 -1.76 -7.44
N LEU A 64 5.42 -1.33 -8.69
CA LEU A 64 4.27 -1.64 -9.54
C LEU A 64 4.23 -3.12 -9.94
N ILE A 65 5.38 -3.78 -10.09
CA ILE A 65 5.44 -5.19 -10.52
C ILE A 65 4.61 -6.10 -9.59
N PRO A 66 4.84 -6.17 -8.27
CA PRO A 66 4.06 -7.04 -7.40
C PRO A 66 2.58 -6.65 -7.33
N LEU A 67 2.24 -5.34 -7.42
CA LEU A 67 0.85 -4.92 -7.45
C LEU A 67 0.12 -5.42 -8.71
N VAL A 68 0.73 -5.28 -9.88
CA VAL A 68 0.17 -5.74 -11.14
C VAL A 68 0.10 -7.27 -11.18
N LEU A 69 1.12 -7.97 -10.70
CA LEU A 69 1.11 -9.44 -10.59
C LEU A 69 -0.04 -9.91 -9.70
N MET A 70 -0.20 -9.33 -8.53
CA MET A 70 -1.32 -9.66 -7.63
C MET A 70 -2.67 -9.32 -8.26
N ALA A 71 -2.79 -8.18 -8.95
CA ALA A 71 -4.00 -7.79 -9.64
C ALA A 71 -4.44 -8.83 -10.67
N VAL A 72 -3.52 -9.36 -11.45
CA VAL A 72 -3.81 -10.34 -12.51
C VAL A 72 -3.98 -11.74 -11.93
N VAL A 73 -2.94 -12.25 -11.25
CA VAL A 73 -2.90 -13.64 -10.78
C VAL A 73 -3.91 -13.88 -9.66
N GLY A 74 -4.02 -12.94 -8.70
CA GLY A 74 -4.98 -13.03 -7.60
C GLY A 74 -6.43 -13.00 -8.10
N THR A 75 -6.73 -12.19 -9.11
CA THR A 75 -8.07 -12.16 -9.72
C THR A 75 -8.40 -13.48 -10.42
N ILE A 76 -7.47 -14.01 -11.24
CA ILE A 76 -7.67 -15.29 -11.93
C ILE A 76 -7.84 -16.43 -10.92
N TYR A 77 -6.99 -16.47 -9.89
CA TYR A 77 -7.08 -17.44 -8.80
C TYR A 77 -8.42 -17.36 -8.07
N GLY A 78 -8.85 -16.15 -7.72
CA GLY A 78 -10.10 -15.89 -7.01
C GLY A 78 -11.36 -16.29 -7.78
N ILE A 79 -11.35 -16.07 -9.10
CA ILE A 79 -12.45 -16.52 -9.97
C ILE A 79 -12.50 -18.04 -10.03
N LYS A 80 -11.34 -18.70 -10.24
CA LYS A 80 -11.26 -20.16 -10.33
C LYS A 80 -11.69 -20.88 -9.05
N ASN A 81 -11.33 -20.35 -7.90
CA ASN A 81 -11.62 -20.94 -6.59
C ASN A 81 -12.89 -20.42 -5.93
N GLY A 82 -13.62 -19.49 -6.56
CA GLY A 82 -14.84 -18.91 -6.03
C GLY A 82 -14.65 -17.92 -4.87
N VAL A 83 -13.43 -17.72 -4.38
CA VAL A 83 -13.12 -16.85 -3.24
C VAL A 83 -13.49 -15.39 -3.51
N LEU A 84 -13.26 -14.91 -4.74
CA LEU A 84 -13.61 -13.54 -5.12
C LEU A 84 -15.12 -13.33 -5.02
N ILE A 85 -15.92 -14.27 -5.51
CA ILE A 85 -17.38 -14.19 -5.48
C ILE A 85 -17.91 -14.27 -4.05
N GLU A 86 -17.33 -15.16 -3.22
CA GLU A 86 -17.68 -15.29 -1.80
C GLU A 86 -17.42 -13.95 -1.08
N ASN A 87 -16.24 -13.37 -1.24
CA ASN A 87 -15.86 -12.10 -0.62
C ASN A 87 -16.66 -10.90 -1.15
N MET A 88 -17.11 -10.93 -2.40
CA MET A 88 -17.98 -9.87 -2.95
C MET A 88 -19.42 -9.96 -2.48
N ASN A 89 -19.92 -11.15 -2.15
CA ASN A 89 -21.31 -11.38 -1.78
C ASN A 89 -21.55 -11.39 -0.27
N SER A 90 -20.51 -11.50 0.53
CA SER A 90 -20.59 -11.50 2.00
C SER A 90 -19.90 -10.28 2.61
N ALA A 91 -20.31 -9.92 3.81
CA ALA A 91 -19.58 -9.05 4.71
C ALA A 91 -18.91 -9.88 5.80
N VAL A 92 -17.94 -9.33 6.50
CA VAL A 92 -17.30 -9.98 7.63
C VAL A 92 -17.64 -9.20 8.90
N GLU A 93 -18.24 -9.88 9.85
CA GLU A 93 -18.40 -9.38 11.21
C GLU A 93 -17.22 -9.87 12.05
N LEU A 94 -16.50 -8.93 12.64
CA LEU A 94 -15.31 -9.21 13.43
C LEU A 94 -15.65 -9.24 14.92
N VAL A 95 -15.31 -10.33 15.57
CA VAL A 95 -15.32 -10.43 17.03
C VAL A 95 -13.97 -9.99 17.55
N LYS A 96 -13.97 -8.97 18.42
CA LYS A 96 -12.77 -8.42 19.04
C LYS A 96 -12.75 -8.73 20.53
N ASP A 97 -11.55 -8.89 21.09
CA ASP A 97 -11.34 -8.97 22.53
C ASP A 97 -11.47 -7.59 23.20
N GLU A 98 -11.37 -7.55 24.52
CA GLU A 98 -11.40 -6.31 25.31
C GLU A 98 -10.22 -5.36 24.95
N GLY A 99 -9.13 -5.89 24.42
CA GLY A 99 -7.95 -5.14 23.94
C GLY A 99 -8.12 -4.63 22.50
N GLY A 100 -9.23 -4.96 21.81
CA GLY A 100 -9.49 -4.57 20.43
C GLY A 100 -8.84 -5.46 19.36
N ASN A 101 -8.18 -6.58 19.77
CA ASN A 101 -7.60 -7.54 18.84
C ASN A 101 -8.69 -8.42 18.24
N ILE A 102 -8.51 -8.81 16.99
CA ILE A 102 -9.46 -9.66 16.28
C ILE A 102 -9.26 -11.11 16.74
N ILE A 103 -10.30 -11.67 17.38
CA ILE A 103 -10.31 -13.07 17.83
C ILE A 103 -10.82 -13.98 16.73
N SER A 104 -11.88 -13.56 16.04
CA SER A 104 -12.52 -14.33 14.99
C SER A 104 -13.31 -13.42 14.04
N GLY A 105 -13.73 -13.97 12.91
CA GLY A 105 -14.62 -13.29 11.98
C GLY A 105 -15.53 -14.31 11.32
N THR A 106 -16.78 -13.92 11.13
CA THR A 106 -17.79 -14.74 10.47
C THR A 106 -18.30 -14.03 9.22
N HIS A 107 -18.52 -14.78 8.16
CA HIS A 107 -19.18 -14.25 6.97
C HIS A 107 -20.69 -14.06 7.27
N VAL A 108 -21.13 -12.82 7.10
CA VAL A 108 -22.55 -12.44 7.27
C VAL A 108 -23.11 -11.89 5.97
N ALA A 109 -24.44 -11.84 5.88
CA ALA A 109 -25.09 -11.24 4.72
C ALA A 109 -24.63 -9.78 4.53
N ARG A 110 -24.36 -9.40 3.29
CA ARG A 110 -23.89 -8.05 2.96
C ARG A 110 -24.96 -7.03 3.33
N GLN A 111 -24.60 -6.08 4.16
CA GLN A 111 -25.46 -4.96 4.51
C GLN A 111 -25.61 -3.99 3.32
N PRO A 112 -26.75 -3.31 3.17
CA PRO A 112 -26.92 -2.27 2.16
C PRO A 112 -25.83 -1.20 2.31
N ILE A 113 -25.35 -0.70 1.19
CA ILE A 113 -24.33 0.37 1.19
C ILE A 113 -24.95 1.63 1.78
N SER A 114 -24.46 2.06 2.92
CA SER A 114 -24.85 3.31 3.58
C SER A 114 -23.88 4.43 3.24
N VAL A 115 -24.35 5.68 3.33
CA VAL A 115 -23.51 6.88 3.17
C VAL A 115 -22.34 6.86 4.16
N SER A 116 -22.57 6.38 5.39
CA SER A 116 -21.54 6.25 6.42
C SER A 116 -20.42 5.28 5.99
N LEU A 117 -20.74 4.16 5.36
CA LEU A 117 -19.73 3.22 4.85
C LEU A 117 -18.91 3.82 3.70
N ILE A 118 -19.57 4.56 2.79
CA ILE A 118 -18.87 5.28 1.71
C ILE A 118 -17.90 6.30 2.29
N LEU A 119 -18.37 7.13 3.24
CA LEU A 119 -17.53 8.14 3.89
C LEU A 119 -16.33 7.51 4.61
N LYS A 120 -16.53 6.42 5.35
CA LYS A 120 -15.43 5.68 5.97
C LYS A 120 -14.40 5.19 4.94
N GLY A 121 -14.87 4.62 3.85
CA GLY A 121 -14.00 4.18 2.75
C GLY A 121 -13.21 5.33 2.14
N VAL A 122 -13.87 6.44 1.85
CA VAL A 122 -13.21 7.66 1.33
C VAL A 122 -12.17 8.18 2.31
N CYS A 123 -12.50 8.36 3.58
CA CYS A 123 -11.55 8.85 4.60
C CYS A 123 -10.33 7.93 4.73
N THR A 124 -10.53 6.62 4.68
CA THR A 124 -9.41 5.66 4.74
C THR A 124 -8.53 5.73 3.49
N SER A 125 -9.11 6.01 2.32
CA SER A 125 -8.40 6.05 1.04
C SER A 125 -7.67 7.37 0.80
N VAL A 126 -8.10 8.48 1.40
CA VAL A 126 -7.54 9.83 1.16
C VAL A 126 -6.02 9.84 1.31
N PHE A 127 -5.50 9.20 2.35
CA PHE A 127 -4.07 9.14 2.61
C PHE A 127 -3.27 8.47 1.47
N ALA A 128 -3.84 7.47 0.81
CA ALA A 128 -3.19 6.76 -0.29
C ALA A 128 -3.06 7.61 -1.56
N TYR A 129 -3.86 8.68 -1.69
CA TYR A 129 -3.88 9.56 -2.87
C TYR A 129 -3.23 10.93 -2.64
N GLU A 130 -2.59 11.14 -1.50
CA GLU A 130 -2.09 12.47 -1.10
C GLU A 130 -0.82 12.93 -1.84
N GLY A 131 -0.11 12.03 -2.50
CA GLY A 131 1.19 12.30 -3.14
C GLY A 131 1.19 13.40 -4.21
N TRP A 132 0.05 13.81 -4.74
CA TRP A 132 -0.06 14.85 -5.76
C TRP A 132 0.42 16.23 -5.28
N ILE A 133 0.32 16.53 -3.99
CA ILE A 133 0.77 17.79 -3.39
C ILE A 133 2.27 17.96 -3.58
N ILE A 134 3.06 16.88 -3.45
CA ILE A 134 4.52 16.92 -3.60
C ILE A 134 4.89 17.31 -5.05
N ALA A 135 4.12 16.85 -6.03
CA ALA A 135 4.36 17.17 -7.43
C ALA A 135 4.22 18.69 -7.72
N THR A 136 3.43 19.42 -6.95
CA THR A 136 3.31 20.88 -7.09
C THR A 136 4.55 21.62 -6.60
N ALA A 137 5.30 21.06 -5.65
CA ALA A 137 6.51 21.68 -5.11
C ALA A 137 7.68 21.72 -6.13
N ILE A 138 7.71 20.80 -7.09
CA ILE A 138 8.75 20.73 -8.13
C ILE A 138 8.41 21.51 -9.41
N ASN A 139 7.34 22.31 -9.36
CA ASN A 139 6.85 23.05 -10.54
C ASN A 139 7.92 23.94 -11.20
N SER A 140 8.78 24.56 -10.41
CA SER A 140 9.88 25.44 -10.89
C SER A 140 11.00 24.69 -11.64
N GLU A 141 11.11 23.39 -11.41
CA GLU A 141 12.18 22.55 -11.99
C GLU A 141 11.72 21.84 -13.27
N LEU A 142 10.42 21.88 -13.57
CA LEU A 142 9.85 21.19 -14.72
C LEU A 142 9.95 22.01 -15.99
N LYS A 143 10.40 21.37 -17.05
CA LYS A 143 10.33 21.94 -18.40
C LYS A 143 8.89 22.04 -18.87
N ASP A 144 8.46 23.24 -19.33
CA ASP A 144 7.08 23.52 -19.74
C ASP A 144 6.05 23.15 -18.68
N ALA A 145 6.31 23.53 -17.43
CA ALA A 145 5.52 23.12 -16.24
C ALA A 145 4.03 23.39 -16.39
N LYS A 146 3.63 24.54 -16.97
CA LYS A 146 2.21 24.90 -17.19
C LYS A 146 1.45 23.86 -17.99
N LYS A 147 2.12 23.12 -18.87
CA LYS A 147 1.52 22.10 -19.74
C LYS A 147 1.73 20.69 -19.20
N ASN A 148 2.93 20.40 -18.73
CA ASN A 148 3.34 19.05 -18.35
C ASN A 148 2.85 18.67 -16.96
N LEU A 149 2.84 19.59 -15.99
CA LEU A 149 2.40 19.28 -14.63
C LEU A 149 0.92 18.86 -14.56
N PRO A 150 -0.05 19.60 -15.14
CA PRO A 150 -1.44 19.16 -15.12
C PRO A 150 -1.66 17.81 -15.79
N ARG A 151 -0.99 17.56 -16.92
CA ARG A 151 -1.08 16.27 -17.63
C ARG A 151 -0.52 15.12 -16.80
N ALA A 152 0.64 15.32 -16.18
CA ALA A 152 1.27 14.32 -15.32
C ALA A 152 0.39 13.99 -14.10
N LEU A 153 -0.23 15.00 -13.48
CA LEU A 153 -1.13 14.83 -12.36
C LEU A 153 -2.38 14.04 -12.75
N VAL A 154 -3.03 14.41 -13.83
CA VAL A 154 -4.25 13.71 -14.30
C VAL A 154 -3.93 12.26 -14.69
N LEU A 155 -2.91 12.04 -15.52
CA LEU A 155 -2.53 10.69 -15.95
C LEU A 155 -2.04 9.84 -14.78
N GLY A 156 -1.22 10.41 -13.90
CA GLY A 156 -0.73 9.72 -12.70
C GLY A 156 -1.86 9.30 -11.78
N THR A 157 -2.82 10.19 -11.52
CA THR A 157 -3.99 9.87 -10.71
C THR A 157 -4.83 8.75 -11.33
N ILE A 158 -5.10 8.80 -12.63
CA ILE A 158 -5.85 7.74 -13.33
C ILE A 158 -5.13 6.39 -13.20
N ILE A 159 -3.82 6.37 -13.45
CA ILE A 159 -3.01 5.14 -13.35
C ILE A 159 -3.08 4.58 -11.92
N VAL A 160 -2.90 5.42 -10.91
CA VAL A 160 -2.93 5.00 -9.50
C VAL A 160 -4.30 4.44 -9.13
N VAL A 161 -5.40 5.11 -9.52
CA VAL A 161 -6.77 4.63 -9.27
C VAL A 161 -6.99 3.26 -9.91
N VAL A 162 -6.63 3.10 -11.18
CA VAL A 162 -6.82 1.82 -11.90
C VAL A 162 -5.98 0.71 -11.25
N VAL A 163 -4.71 0.97 -10.97
CA VAL A 163 -3.82 -0.03 -10.33
C VAL A 163 -4.34 -0.43 -8.97
N TYR A 164 -4.76 0.51 -8.13
CA TYR A 164 -5.28 0.20 -6.80
C TYR A 164 -6.59 -0.57 -6.84
N MET A 165 -7.50 -0.22 -7.74
CA MET A 165 -8.74 -0.97 -7.92
C MET A 165 -8.48 -2.41 -8.35
N LEU A 166 -7.62 -2.61 -9.34
CA LEU A 166 -7.25 -3.94 -9.82
C LEU A 166 -6.51 -4.75 -8.75
N TYR A 167 -5.59 -4.11 -8.03
CA TYR A 167 -4.88 -4.72 -6.92
C TYR A 167 -5.83 -5.15 -5.78
N TYR A 168 -6.79 -4.30 -5.43
CA TYR A 168 -7.80 -4.63 -4.42
C TYR A 168 -8.64 -5.85 -4.83
N ILE A 169 -9.05 -5.91 -6.10
CA ILE A 169 -9.78 -7.07 -6.65
C ILE A 169 -8.91 -8.33 -6.56
N GLY A 170 -7.63 -8.23 -6.95
CA GLY A 170 -6.69 -9.35 -6.88
C GLY A 170 -6.46 -9.87 -5.46
N ILE A 171 -6.22 -8.98 -4.51
CA ILE A 171 -6.09 -9.37 -3.09
C ILE A 171 -7.37 -10.01 -2.57
N SER A 172 -8.53 -9.42 -2.87
CA SER A 172 -9.82 -9.97 -2.47
C SER A 172 -10.13 -11.34 -3.10
N GLY A 173 -9.48 -11.66 -4.21
CA GLY A 173 -9.56 -12.99 -4.84
C GLY A 173 -8.61 -14.02 -4.26
N SER A 174 -7.59 -13.62 -3.53
CA SER A 174 -6.50 -14.52 -3.11
C SER A 174 -6.82 -15.33 -1.84
N ILE A 175 -7.45 -14.72 -0.86
CA ILE A 175 -7.80 -15.32 0.44
C ILE A 175 -9.14 -14.77 0.94
N LYS A 176 -9.74 -15.46 1.93
CA LYS A 176 -10.97 -15.00 2.57
C LYS A 176 -10.75 -13.67 3.29
N THR A 177 -11.77 -12.82 3.29
CA THR A 177 -11.68 -11.48 3.89
C THR A 177 -11.29 -11.53 5.37
N VAL A 178 -11.74 -12.55 6.13
CA VAL A 178 -11.36 -12.75 7.54
C VAL A 178 -9.85 -12.90 7.68
N ASP A 179 -9.25 -13.75 6.86
CA ASP A 179 -7.81 -14.02 6.87
C ASP A 179 -7.01 -12.80 6.41
N LEU A 180 -7.54 -12.06 5.43
CA LEU A 180 -6.95 -10.82 4.95
C LEU A 180 -6.88 -9.75 6.05
N ILE A 181 -7.95 -9.59 6.83
CA ILE A 181 -8.01 -8.62 7.91
C ILE A 181 -7.08 -9.01 9.07
N SER A 182 -7.01 -10.31 9.39
CA SER A 182 -6.20 -10.81 10.51
C SER A 182 -4.70 -10.86 10.20
N ASN A 183 -4.33 -11.20 8.97
CA ASN A 183 -2.94 -11.48 8.59
C ASN A 183 -2.36 -10.49 7.57
N GLY A 184 -3.19 -9.60 7.03
CA GLY A 184 -2.78 -8.60 6.06
C GLY A 184 -2.46 -9.15 4.67
N ALA A 185 -1.97 -8.27 3.80
CA ALA A 185 -1.68 -8.58 2.40
C ALA A 185 -0.55 -9.62 2.23
N GLY A 186 0.37 -9.75 3.19
CA GLY A 186 1.47 -10.71 3.14
C GLY A 186 0.98 -12.15 3.01
N LEU A 187 -0.11 -12.53 3.71
CA LEU A 187 -0.70 -13.87 3.57
C LEU A 187 -1.26 -14.09 2.17
N ALA A 188 -1.88 -13.07 1.56
CA ALA A 188 -2.39 -13.12 0.21
C ALA A 188 -1.28 -13.40 -0.81
N PHE A 189 -0.15 -12.69 -0.70
CA PHE A 189 1.03 -12.94 -1.53
C PHE A 189 1.62 -14.34 -1.31
N LYS A 190 1.70 -14.78 -0.05
CA LYS A 190 2.17 -16.13 0.30
C LYS A 190 1.30 -17.23 -0.30
N THR A 191 -0.01 -17.05 -0.29
CA THR A 191 -0.96 -18.01 -0.86
C THR A 191 -0.82 -18.15 -2.37
N ILE A 192 -0.61 -17.03 -3.07
CA ILE A 192 -0.52 -17.00 -4.54
C ILE A 192 0.87 -17.39 -5.05
N PHE A 193 1.93 -16.87 -4.43
CA PHE A 193 3.30 -16.93 -4.94
C PHE A 193 4.24 -17.80 -4.09
N GLY A 194 3.74 -18.36 -2.99
CA GLY A 194 4.52 -19.18 -2.06
C GLY A 194 5.28 -18.39 -1.00
N ASN A 195 6.01 -19.11 -0.15
CA ASN A 195 6.63 -18.55 1.07
C ASN A 195 7.65 -17.42 0.78
N ILE A 196 8.38 -17.49 -0.32
CA ILE A 196 9.42 -16.49 -0.65
C ILE A 196 8.76 -15.13 -0.95
N ALA A 197 7.69 -15.10 -1.71
CA ALA A 197 7.02 -13.86 -2.09
C ALA A 197 6.14 -13.25 -0.98
N GLY A 198 5.77 -14.02 0.02
CA GLY A 198 5.03 -13.51 1.18
C GLY A 198 5.90 -12.82 2.22
N THR A 199 7.23 -12.88 2.09
CA THR A 199 8.20 -12.26 2.98
C THR A 199 8.75 -10.93 2.41
N ILE A 200 8.64 -10.74 1.11
CA ILE A 200 9.00 -9.51 0.39
C ILE A 200 7.81 -8.54 0.35
#